data_948029b33489db15d6741a3b55c8eec3
#
_entry.id   948029b33489db15d6741a3b55c8eec3
#
_cell.length_a   1.000
_cell.length_b   1.000
_cell.length_c   1.000
_cell.angle_alpha   90.00
_cell.angle_beta   90.00
_cell.angle_gamma   90.00
#
_symmetry.space_group_name_H-M   'P 1'
#
loop_
_entity.id
_entity.type
_entity.pdbx_description
1 polymer ?
#
loop_
_entity_poly.entity_id
_entity_poly.type
_entity_poly.pdbx_seq_one_letter_code
_entity_poly.pdbx_strand_id
1 'polypeptide(L)'
;MGHVRASQFRFHLNRDVDLVKYAITRKRLLAGLGTPGVRQLQFVIAEEGITAAAYIVISVAGGIWTIEECGDRDSSAARVGAILQALIARDPAERRPVIRGWLPPGLVPPQVTILSAQPSEEIVMMKVLSATIEQPRLSAADVLYWRSDIF
;
A
#
# COMPACT_ATOMS: atom_id res chain seq x y z
N MET A 1 -8.94 -1.68 10.01
CA MET A 1 -8.51 -0.52 9.20
C MET A 1 -8.83 -0.70 7.73
N GLY A 2 -8.37 -1.73 7.07
CA GLY A 2 -8.64 -1.96 5.64
C GLY A 2 -10.12 -2.11 5.28
N HIS A 3 -10.92 -2.77 6.10
CA HIS A 3 -12.34 -2.98 5.83
C HIS A 3 -13.18 -1.70 5.79
N VAL A 4 -12.88 -0.72 6.64
CA VAL A 4 -13.63 0.56 6.66
C VAL A 4 -13.41 1.33 5.36
N ARG A 5 -12.21 1.36 4.85
CA ARG A 5 -11.90 2.01 3.58
C ARG A 5 -12.39 1.21 2.38
N ALA A 6 -12.22 -0.11 2.42
CA ALA A 6 -12.70 -1.01 1.36
C ALA A 6 -14.20 -0.85 1.10
N SER A 7 -15.00 -0.64 2.15
CA SER A 7 -16.45 -0.43 2.01
C SER A 7 -16.85 0.84 1.24
N GLN A 8 -15.92 1.77 1.02
CA GLN A 8 -16.15 2.99 0.23
C GLN A 8 -16.01 2.76 -1.28
N PHE A 9 -15.45 1.60 -1.69
CA PHE A 9 -15.24 1.26 -3.09
C PHE A 9 -16.22 0.16 -3.52
N ARG A 10 -16.66 0.22 -4.77
CA ARG A 10 -17.57 -0.80 -5.33
C ARG A 10 -16.90 -2.16 -5.45
N PHE A 11 -15.60 -2.14 -5.71
CA PHE A 11 -14.79 -3.34 -5.88
C PHE A 11 -13.49 -3.23 -5.10
N HIS A 12 -13.20 -4.25 -4.35
CA HIS A 12 -11.95 -4.43 -3.64
C HIS A 12 -11.64 -5.92 -3.50
N LEU A 13 -10.38 -6.24 -3.38
CA LEU A 13 -9.98 -7.61 -3.11
C LEU A 13 -10.43 -7.98 -1.69
N ASN A 14 -11.18 -9.07 -1.57
CA ASN A 14 -11.54 -9.62 -0.27
C ASN A 14 -10.29 -10.25 0.36
N ARG A 15 -9.68 -9.54 1.30
CA ARG A 15 -8.40 -9.88 1.92
C ARG A 15 -8.65 -10.55 3.26
N ASP A 16 -8.68 -11.86 3.25
CA ASP A 16 -8.62 -12.65 4.48
C ASP A 16 -7.18 -12.80 5.00
N VAL A 17 -7.03 -13.40 6.17
CA VAL A 17 -5.72 -13.58 6.81
C VAL A 17 -4.81 -14.49 5.98
N ASP A 18 -5.36 -15.47 5.29
CA ASP A 18 -4.56 -16.43 4.53
C ASP A 18 -4.03 -15.82 3.23
N LEU A 19 -4.84 -15.00 2.55
CA LEU A 19 -4.39 -14.24 1.38
C LEU A 19 -3.28 -13.26 1.75
N VAL A 20 -3.41 -12.55 2.88
CA VAL A 20 -2.38 -11.63 3.37
C VAL A 20 -1.09 -12.38 3.70
N LYS A 21 -1.17 -13.51 4.41
CA LYS A 21 0.00 -14.37 4.71
C LYS A 21 0.67 -14.86 3.43
N TYR A 22 -0.12 -15.30 2.46
CA TYR A 22 0.38 -15.73 1.15
C TYR A 22 1.14 -14.60 0.44
N ALA A 23 0.55 -13.42 0.34
CA ALA A 23 1.16 -12.26 -0.30
C ALA A 23 2.50 -11.86 0.36
N ILE A 24 2.54 -11.86 1.70
CA ILE A 24 3.77 -11.59 2.48
C ILE A 24 4.82 -12.66 2.21
N THR A 25 4.45 -13.94 2.28
CA THR A 25 5.38 -15.06 2.09
C THR A 25 5.95 -15.05 0.68
N ARG A 26 5.11 -14.82 -0.32
CA ARG A 26 5.54 -14.70 -1.72
C ARG A 26 6.52 -13.53 -1.92
N LYS A 27 6.23 -12.35 -1.37
CA LYS A 27 7.14 -11.21 -1.47
C LYS A 27 8.48 -11.47 -0.79
N ARG A 28 8.48 -12.14 0.36
CA ARG A 28 9.70 -12.55 1.05
C ARG A 28 10.53 -13.54 0.23
N LEU A 29 9.86 -14.53 -0.37
CA LEU A 29 10.52 -15.50 -1.25
C LEU A 29 11.17 -14.79 -2.44
N LEU A 30 10.43 -13.94 -3.14
CA LEU A 30 10.93 -13.19 -4.29
C LEU A 30 12.09 -12.25 -3.92
N ALA A 31 12.02 -11.60 -2.76
CA ALA A 31 13.13 -10.78 -2.26
C ALA A 31 14.37 -11.62 -1.94
N GLY A 32 14.20 -12.85 -1.47
CA GLY A 32 15.30 -13.79 -1.18
C GLY A 32 15.96 -14.40 -2.43
N LEU A 33 15.30 -14.33 -3.59
CA LEU A 33 15.90 -14.77 -4.87
C LEU A 33 16.86 -13.73 -5.48
N GLY A 34 16.84 -12.50 -4.98
CA GLY A 34 17.76 -11.44 -5.39
C GLY A 34 19.05 -11.45 -4.57
N THR A 35 19.96 -10.54 -4.91
CA THR A 35 21.18 -10.33 -4.11
C THR A 35 20.80 -9.93 -2.67
N PRO A 36 21.31 -10.59 -1.64
CA PRO A 36 21.02 -10.27 -0.25
C PRO A 36 21.22 -8.76 0.05
N GLY A 37 20.25 -8.15 0.73
CA GLY A 37 20.32 -6.74 1.12
C GLY A 37 19.94 -5.72 0.04
N VAL A 38 19.78 -6.13 -1.22
CA VAL A 38 19.40 -5.21 -2.32
C VAL A 38 17.94 -4.74 -2.19
N ARG A 39 17.06 -5.61 -1.72
CA ARG A 39 15.66 -5.29 -1.48
C ARG A 39 15.21 -5.77 -0.10
N GLN A 40 14.61 -4.89 0.66
CA GLN A 40 14.06 -5.19 1.97
C GLN A 40 12.57 -4.82 2.02
N LEU A 41 11.78 -5.67 2.67
CA LEU A 41 10.38 -5.38 2.96
C LEU A 41 10.27 -5.01 4.44
N GLN A 42 9.79 -3.80 4.73
CA GLN A 42 9.61 -3.29 6.08
C GLN A 42 8.14 -3.15 6.40
N PHE A 43 7.74 -3.64 7.57
CA PHE A 43 6.42 -3.45 8.15
C PHE A 43 6.58 -2.54 9.36
N VAL A 44 5.87 -1.43 9.35
CA VAL A 44 5.89 -0.48 10.45
C VAL A 44 4.46 -0.26 10.93
N ILE A 45 4.27 -0.36 12.23
CA ILE A 45 2.98 -0.19 12.88
C ILE A 45 3.11 0.94 13.90
N ALA A 46 2.15 1.85 13.90
CA ALA A 46 1.94 2.80 14.98
C ALA A 46 0.86 2.26 15.90
N GLU A 47 1.13 2.24 17.19
CA GLU A 47 0.21 1.77 18.21
C GLU A 47 -0.25 2.93 19.10
N GLU A 48 -1.52 2.88 19.50
CA GLU A 48 -2.08 3.73 20.54
C GLU A 48 -2.49 2.81 21.71
N GLY A 49 -1.72 2.85 22.78
CA GLY A 49 -1.80 1.85 23.83
C GLY A 49 -1.44 0.46 23.32
N ILE A 50 -2.37 -0.49 23.42
CA ILE A 50 -2.19 -1.88 22.93
C ILE A 50 -2.82 -2.13 21.55
N THR A 51 -3.26 -1.08 20.88
CA THR A 51 -4.04 -1.23 19.64
C THR A 51 -3.32 -0.60 18.47
N ALA A 52 -3.19 -1.36 17.38
CA ALA A 52 -2.64 -0.84 16.13
C ALA A 52 -3.53 0.29 15.59
N ALA A 53 -2.98 1.49 15.45
CA ALA A 53 -3.68 2.69 14.99
C ALA A 53 -3.43 2.97 13.50
N ALA A 54 -2.21 2.72 13.02
CA ALA A 54 -1.84 2.84 11.61
C ALA A 54 -0.75 1.85 11.27
N TYR A 55 -0.57 1.58 9.97
CA TYR A 55 0.55 0.77 9.48
C TYR A 55 0.98 1.24 8.10
N ILE A 56 2.22 0.91 7.76
CA ILE A 56 2.75 1.06 6.41
C ILE A 56 3.65 -0.14 6.06
N VAL A 57 3.55 -0.57 4.83
CA VAL A 57 4.42 -1.60 4.24
C VAL A 57 5.24 -0.94 3.15
N ILE A 58 6.56 -1.00 3.28
CA ILE A 58 7.49 -0.35 2.38
C ILE A 58 8.48 -1.37 1.84
N SER A 59 8.70 -1.40 0.53
CA SER A 59 9.86 -2.05 -0.04
C SER A 59 10.97 -1.04 -0.25
N VAL A 60 12.16 -1.37 0.27
CA VAL A 60 13.37 -0.54 0.18
C VAL A 60 14.33 -1.18 -0.79
N ALA A 61 14.75 -0.44 -1.80
CA ALA A 61 15.76 -0.88 -2.76
C ALA A 61 16.65 0.31 -3.13
N GLY A 62 17.92 0.26 -2.71
CA GLY A 62 18.83 1.40 -2.83
C GLY A 62 18.26 2.63 -2.10
N GLY A 63 18.33 3.80 -2.70
CA GLY A 63 17.73 5.03 -2.18
C GLY A 63 16.25 5.22 -2.49
N ILE A 64 15.53 4.16 -2.89
CA ILE A 64 14.11 4.24 -3.27
C ILE A 64 13.28 3.45 -2.28
N TRP A 65 12.26 4.09 -1.71
CA TRP A 65 11.23 3.47 -0.90
C TRP A 65 9.93 3.41 -1.69
N THR A 66 9.37 2.23 -1.84
CA THR A 66 8.08 2.04 -2.50
C THR A 66 7.03 1.68 -1.46
N ILE A 67 6.00 2.52 -1.32
CA ILE A 67 4.83 2.20 -0.49
C ILE A 67 4.05 1.09 -1.20
N GLU A 68 4.04 -0.08 -0.59
CA GLU A 68 3.30 -1.25 -1.09
C GLU A 68 1.85 -1.22 -0.60
N GLU A 69 1.66 -0.75 0.62
CA GLU A 69 0.37 -0.66 1.30
C GLU A 69 0.45 0.23 2.53
N CYS A 70 -0.65 0.86 2.91
CA CYS A 70 -0.77 1.53 4.20
C CYS A 70 -2.23 1.57 4.67
N GLY A 71 -2.42 1.80 5.95
CA GLY A 71 -3.74 1.97 6.53
C GLY A 71 -3.70 2.78 7.81
N ASP A 72 -4.73 3.56 8.03
CA ASP A 72 -4.93 4.37 9.22
C ASP A 72 -6.35 4.15 9.72
N ARG A 73 -6.55 4.24 11.02
CA ARG A 73 -7.89 4.30 11.61
C ARG A 73 -8.57 5.62 11.29
N ASP A 74 -7.78 6.69 11.21
CA ASP A 74 -8.24 8.01 10.82
C ASP A 74 -8.30 8.11 9.30
N SER A 75 -9.40 8.63 8.78
CA SER A 75 -9.60 8.86 7.35
C SER A 75 -8.62 9.87 6.76
N SER A 76 -8.06 10.76 7.57
CA SER A 76 -7.05 11.74 7.16
C SER A 76 -5.68 11.12 6.83
N ALA A 77 -5.43 9.87 7.25
CA ALA A 77 -4.13 9.19 7.15
C ALA A 77 -2.97 9.94 7.85
N ALA A 78 -3.26 10.78 8.84
CA ALA A 78 -2.26 11.59 9.52
C ALA A 78 -1.18 10.75 10.23
N ARG A 79 -1.56 9.59 10.77
CA ARG A 79 -0.61 8.69 11.44
C ARG A 79 0.32 8.00 10.43
N VAL A 80 -0.17 7.67 9.24
CA VAL A 80 0.68 7.16 8.14
C VAL A 80 1.72 8.21 7.76
N GLY A 81 1.31 9.47 7.65
CA GLY A 81 2.24 10.57 7.42
C GLY A 81 3.27 10.73 8.53
N ALA A 82 2.87 10.60 9.79
CA ALA A 82 3.78 10.65 10.95
C ALA A 82 4.77 9.48 10.93
N ILE A 83 4.34 8.26 10.57
CA ILE A 83 5.25 7.12 10.39
C ILE A 83 6.29 7.43 9.32
N LEU A 84 5.88 7.95 8.16
CA LEU A 84 6.80 8.32 7.09
C LEU A 84 7.82 9.35 7.55
N GLN A 85 7.37 10.41 8.22
CA GLN A 85 8.26 11.43 8.77
C GLN A 85 9.26 10.84 9.76
N ALA A 86 8.82 9.98 10.69
CA ALA A 86 9.67 9.33 11.67
C ALA A 86 10.71 8.41 11.01
N LEU A 87 10.32 7.70 9.93
CA LEU A 87 11.24 6.85 9.19
C LEU A 87 12.30 7.67 8.44
N ILE A 88 11.87 8.74 7.75
CA ILE A 88 12.78 9.62 7.00
C ILE A 88 13.76 10.35 7.94
N ALA A 89 13.30 10.72 9.14
CA ALA A 89 14.11 11.41 10.11
C ALA A 89 15.28 10.56 10.67
N ARG A 90 15.26 9.24 10.47
CA ARG A 90 16.36 8.34 10.84
C ARG A 90 17.55 8.44 9.90
N ASP A 91 17.31 8.90 8.67
CA ASP A 91 18.38 9.04 7.68
C ASP A 91 18.91 10.47 7.63
N PRO A 92 20.23 10.66 7.47
CA PRO A 92 20.82 11.97 7.21
C PRO A 92 20.18 12.62 5.97
N ALA A 93 20.15 13.95 5.95
CA ALA A 93 19.50 14.72 4.88
C ALA A 93 19.99 14.32 3.47
N GLU A 94 21.28 14.00 3.36
CA GLU A 94 21.94 13.61 2.09
C GLU A 94 21.59 12.20 1.63
N ARG A 95 21.00 11.39 2.52
CA ARG A 95 20.61 10.00 2.24
C ARG A 95 19.09 9.78 2.26
N ARG A 96 18.33 10.88 2.27
CA ARG A 96 16.87 10.77 2.26
C ARG A 96 16.39 10.01 1.02
N PRO A 97 15.47 9.06 1.20
CA PRO A 97 14.99 8.24 0.09
C PRO A 97 14.09 9.03 -0.86
N VAL A 98 14.05 8.60 -2.10
CA VAL A 98 12.95 8.92 -3.01
C VAL A 98 11.78 8.01 -2.68
N ILE A 99 10.64 8.60 -2.31
CA ILE A 99 9.43 7.84 -1.95
C ILE A 99 8.53 7.76 -3.17
N ARG A 100 8.11 6.55 -3.50
CA ARG A 100 7.17 6.23 -4.56
C ARG A 100 6.02 5.40 -3.99
N GLY A 101 4.93 5.34 -4.69
CA GLY A 101 3.82 4.45 -4.34
C GLY A 101 2.56 4.79 -5.10
N TRP A 102 1.63 3.88 -5.03
CA TRP A 102 0.26 4.14 -5.44
C TRP A 102 -0.57 4.34 -4.17
N LEU A 103 -1.30 5.43 -4.12
CA LEU A 103 -2.21 5.71 -3.02
C LEU A 103 -3.64 5.70 -3.55
N PRO A 104 -4.57 5.05 -2.87
CA PRO A 104 -5.97 5.09 -3.24
C PRO A 104 -6.50 6.53 -3.29
N PRO A 105 -7.48 6.83 -4.14
CA PRO A 105 -8.13 8.13 -4.15
C PRO A 105 -8.55 8.58 -2.75
N GLY A 106 -8.24 9.82 -2.40
CA GLY A 106 -8.55 10.40 -1.08
C GLY A 106 -7.64 9.95 0.08
N LEU A 107 -6.63 9.12 -0.17
CA LEU A 107 -5.62 8.75 0.84
C LEU A 107 -4.32 9.50 0.57
N VAL A 108 -4.27 10.76 0.89
CA VAL A 108 -3.03 11.54 0.89
C VAL A 108 -2.79 12.04 2.31
N PRO A 109 -1.77 11.51 3.03
CA PRO A 109 -1.44 11.99 4.36
C PRO A 109 -1.16 13.51 4.34
N PRO A 110 -1.62 14.28 5.34
CA PRO A 110 -1.46 15.74 5.34
C PRO A 110 0.00 16.20 5.36
N GLN A 111 0.92 15.33 5.77
CA GLN A 111 2.37 15.60 5.78
C GLN A 111 3.05 15.29 4.45
N VAL A 112 2.30 14.79 3.45
CA VAL A 112 2.85 14.35 2.16
C VAL A 112 2.45 15.32 1.06
N THR A 113 3.44 15.77 0.30
CA THR A 113 3.23 16.53 -0.94
C THR A 113 3.56 15.62 -2.13
N ILE A 114 2.61 15.47 -3.04
CA ILE A 114 2.82 14.72 -4.29
C ILE A 114 3.57 15.63 -5.25
N LEU A 115 4.81 15.29 -5.57
CA LEU A 115 5.65 16.07 -6.49
C LEU A 115 5.33 15.76 -7.95
N SER A 116 4.99 14.51 -8.26
CA SER A 116 4.57 14.09 -9.59
C SER A 116 3.59 12.92 -9.50
N ALA A 117 2.65 12.88 -10.42
CA ALA A 117 1.74 11.75 -10.58
C ALA A 117 1.74 11.32 -12.06
N GLN A 118 1.79 10.02 -12.27
CA GLN A 118 1.72 9.42 -13.61
C GLN A 118 0.63 8.36 -13.61
N PRO A 119 -0.05 8.13 -14.75
CA PRO A 119 -0.95 7.00 -14.89
C PRO A 119 -0.21 5.70 -14.56
N SER A 120 -0.89 4.78 -13.87
CA SER A 120 -0.34 3.44 -13.66
C SER A 120 -0.29 2.69 -14.99
N GLU A 121 0.82 2.00 -15.25
CA GLU A 121 0.93 1.06 -16.36
C GLU A 121 0.28 -0.29 -16.04
N GLU A 122 -0.18 -0.47 -14.82
CA GLU A 122 -0.81 -1.69 -14.34
C GLU A 122 -2.26 -1.75 -14.82
N ILE A 123 -2.62 -2.87 -15.43
CA ILE A 123 -3.96 -3.12 -15.94
C ILE A 123 -4.69 -4.05 -14.97
N VAL A 124 -5.76 -3.55 -14.37
CA VAL A 124 -6.67 -4.39 -13.60
C VAL A 124 -7.68 -5.01 -14.56
N MET A 125 -7.62 -6.34 -14.68
CA MET A 125 -8.58 -7.10 -15.50
C MET A 125 -9.62 -7.74 -14.58
N MET A 126 -10.88 -7.65 -14.99
CA MET A 126 -11.99 -8.29 -14.30
C MET A 126 -12.85 -9.08 -15.30
N LYS A 127 -13.22 -10.31 -14.90
CA LYS A 127 -14.14 -11.15 -15.65
C LYS A 127 -15.31 -11.52 -14.75
N VAL A 128 -16.52 -11.23 -15.20
CA VAL A 128 -17.73 -11.72 -14.56
C VAL A 128 -17.86 -13.21 -14.85
N LEU A 129 -17.98 -14.03 -13.82
CA LEU A 129 -18.06 -15.49 -13.94
C LEU A 129 -19.50 -16.01 -13.93
N SER A 130 -20.48 -15.17 -13.58
CA SER A 130 -21.90 -15.52 -13.59
C SER A 130 -22.62 -14.89 -14.78
N ALA A 131 -23.35 -15.69 -15.54
CA ALA A 131 -24.16 -15.21 -16.65
C ALA A 131 -25.34 -14.33 -16.23
N THR A 132 -25.69 -14.32 -14.95
CA THR A 132 -26.81 -13.54 -14.40
C THR A 132 -26.40 -12.13 -13.95
N ILE A 133 -25.11 -11.80 -13.98
CA ILE A 133 -24.57 -10.51 -13.56
C ILE A 133 -24.09 -9.76 -14.80
N GLU A 134 -24.66 -8.60 -15.07
CA GLU A 134 -24.14 -7.71 -16.10
C GLU A 134 -22.72 -7.24 -15.76
N GLN A 135 -21.88 -7.15 -16.78
CA GLN A 135 -20.53 -6.64 -16.59
C GLN A 135 -20.61 -5.17 -16.17
N PRO A 136 -20.15 -4.82 -14.95
CA PRO A 136 -20.25 -3.46 -14.47
C PRO A 136 -19.30 -2.54 -15.26
N ARG A 137 -19.79 -1.36 -15.61
CA ARG A 137 -18.89 -0.28 -16.05
C ARG A 137 -18.16 0.24 -14.81
N LEU A 138 -16.86 0.11 -14.79
CA LEU A 138 -16.00 0.54 -13.69
C LEU A 138 -15.10 1.68 -14.14
N SER A 139 -14.92 2.64 -13.24
CA SER A 139 -13.88 3.64 -13.31
C SER A 139 -12.75 3.29 -12.32
N ALA A 140 -11.61 3.93 -12.46
CA ALA A 140 -10.51 3.78 -11.51
C ALA A 140 -10.92 4.17 -10.08
N ALA A 141 -11.90 5.07 -9.92
CA ALA A 141 -12.41 5.48 -8.61
C ALA A 141 -13.28 4.41 -7.92
N ASP A 142 -13.78 3.43 -8.67
CA ASP A 142 -14.61 2.35 -8.15
C ASP A 142 -13.80 1.19 -7.55
N VAL A 143 -12.51 1.13 -7.81
CA VAL A 143 -11.65 -0.02 -7.50
C VAL A 143 -10.60 0.35 -6.47
N LEU A 144 -10.55 -0.42 -5.39
CA LEU A 144 -9.45 -0.37 -4.43
C LEU A 144 -8.56 -1.60 -4.60
N TYR A 145 -7.31 -1.37 -4.91
CA TYR A 145 -6.25 -2.38 -4.83
C TYR A 145 -4.98 -1.77 -4.27
N TRP A 146 -4.11 -2.60 -3.77
CA TRP A 146 -2.80 -2.21 -3.31
C TRP A 146 -1.72 -2.85 -4.19
N ARG A 147 -0.56 -2.22 -4.28
CA ARG A 147 0.58 -2.84 -4.97
C ARG A 147 0.95 -4.20 -4.37
N SER A 148 0.65 -4.41 -3.10
CA SER A 148 0.77 -5.70 -2.44
C SER A 148 -0.17 -6.78 -2.98
N ASP A 149 -1.27 -6.41 -3.64
CA ASP A 149 -2.25 -7.33 -4.22
C ASP A 149 -1.86 -7.81 -5.63
N ILE A 150 -0.79 -7.27 -6.21
CA ILE A 150 -0.30 -7.68 -7.54
C ILE A 150 0.46 -8.99 -7.40
N PHE A 151 -0.01 -9.98 -8.15
CA PHE A 151 0.49 -11.36 -8.14
C PHE A 151 1.43 -11.64 -9.31
#